data_59917f955b78bf9efaccfa162df01cfb
#
_entry.id   59917f955b78bf9efaccfa162df01cfb
#
_cell.length_a   1.000
_cell.length_b   1.000
_cell.length_c   1.000
_cell.angle_alpha   90.00
_cell.angle_beta   90.00
_cell.angle_gamma   90.00
#
_symmetry.space_group_name_H-M   'P 1'
#
loop_
_entity.id
_entity.type
_entity.pdbx_description
1 polymer ?
#
loop_
_entity_poly.entity_id
_entity_poly.type
_entity_poly.pdbx_seq_one_letter_code
_entity_poly.pdbx_strand_id
1 'polypeptide(L)'
;MKLLIASDIHGAAGYCRDLLAAWDREVADRLLLLGDLLYHGPRNDLPPDYAPNEVIALLNARKNQIFCVRGNCDTEVDQMVLEFPVLADYAVLTADSRLLYATHGHVYNTAHLPPLQPGDILLHGHTHIPAWEVFGTDNLYLNPGSVSIPKAGTPHSYMTLENGVFTWKELGGEAYHTESL
;
A
#
# COMPACT_ATOMS: atom_id res chain seq x y z
N MET A 1 6.29 8.44 -15.00
CA MET A 1 5.11 8.29 -14.10
C MET A 1 5.63 7.99 -12.73
N LYS A 2 5.20 8.78 -11.74
CA LYS A 2 5.51 8.56 -10.33
C LYS A 2 4.30 7.91 -9.64
N LEU A 3 4.53 6.82 -8.95
CA LEU A 3 3.51 6.09 -8.20
C LEU A 3 3.75 6.30 -6.69
N LEU A 4 2.73 6.68 -5.93
CA LEU A 4 2.74 6.59 -4.49
C LEU A 4 2.08 5.27 -4.09
N ILE A 5 2.67 4.53 -3.16
CA ILE A 5 2.24 3.19 -2.73
C ILE A 5 2.04 3.20 -1.22
N ALA A 6 0.87 2.77 -0.77
CA ALA A 6 0.53 2.74 0.65
C ALA A 6 -0.37 1.55 0.99
N SER A 7 -0.47 1.19 2.27
CA SER A 7 -1.24 0.07 2.75
C SER A 7 -1.78 0.33 4.16
N ASP A 8 -2.83 -0.40 4.52
CA ASP A 8 -3.27 -0.54 5.91
C ASP A 8 -3.66 0.80 6.56
N ILE A 9 -4.68 1.48 5.98
CA ILE A 9 -5.28 2.74 6.47
C ILE A 9 -6.23 2.46 7.65
N HIS A 10 -6.95 1.33 7.61
CA HIS A 10 -7.82 0.85 8.69
C HIS A 10 -8.81 1.90 9.24
N GLY A 11 -9.38 2.74 8.39
CA GLY A 11 -10.39 3.72 8.78
C GLY A 11 -9.88 4.93 9.55
N ALA A 12 -8.56 5.11 9.68
CA ALA A 12 -7.93 6.21 10.38
C ALA A 12 -7.92 7.48 9.52
N ALA A 13 -8.90 8.36 9.72
CA ALA A 13 -9.08 9.55 8.88
C ALA A 13 -7.94 10.56 8.98
N GLY A 14 -7.33 10.73 10.17
CA GLY A 14 -6.16 11.58 10.37
C GLY A 14 -5.00 11.14 9.48
N TYR A 15 -4.60 9.88 9.59
CA TYR A 15 -3.53 9.32 8.77
C TYR A 15 -3.86 9.25 7.28
N CYS A 16 -5.15 9.09 6.92
CA CYS A 16 -5.57 9.18 5.53
C CYS A 16 -5.35 10.61 4.98
N ARG A 17 -5.67 11.66 5.75
CA ARG A 17 -5.36 13.05 5.38
C ARG A 17 -3.86 13.28 5.20
N ASP A 18 -3.05 12.75 6.11
CA ASP A 18 -1.58 12.86 6.04
C ASP A 18 -1.02 12.14 4.80
N LEU A 19 -1.58 10.97 4.45
CA LEU A 19 -1.24 10.25 3.22
C LEU A 19 -1.59 11.06 1.97
N LEU A 20 -2.77 11.69 1.93
CA LEU A 20 -3.16 12.53 0.79
C LEU A 20 -2.31 13.80 0.69
N ALA A 21 -1.92 14.39 1.83
CA ALA A 21 -0.97 15.50 1.86
C ALA A 21 0.44 15.06 1.38
N ALA A 22 0.86 13.84 1.73
CA ALA A 22 2.08 13.25 1.19
C ALA A 22 1.98 13.06 -0.33
N TRP A 23 0.85 12.58 -0.83
CA TRP A 23 0.60 12.42 -2.27
C TRP A 23 0.73 13.75 -3.03
N ASP A 24 0.14 14.82 -2.48
CA ASP A 24 0.25 16.16 -3.08
C ASP A 24 1.69 16.67 -3.06
N ARG A 25 2.41 16.47 -1.96
CA ARG A 25 3.81 16.85 -1.80
C ARG A 25 4.73 16.11 -2.77
N GLU A 26 4.50 14.82 -2.98
CA GLU A 26 5.26 13.98 -3.92
C GLU A 26 4.94 14.28 -5.38
N VAL A 27 3.85 14.97 -5.67
CA VAL A 27 3.36 15.21 -7.04
C VAL A 27 3.24 13.90 -7.80
N ALA A 28 2.79 12.83 -7.13
CA ALA A 28 2.68 11.52 -7.75
C ALA A 28 1.44 11.44 -8.65
N ASP A 29 1.58 10.78 -9.79
CA ASP A 29 0.53 10.66 -10.81
C ASP A 29 -0.64 9.78 -10.35
N ARG A 30 -0.35 8.76 -9.56
CA ARG A 30 -1.31 7.76 -9.08
C ARG A 30 -1.00 7.31 -7.66
N LEU A 31 -2.03 6.87 -6.94
CA LEU A 31 -1.93 6.18 -5.66
C LEU A 31 -2.28 4.70 -5.85
N LEU A 32 -1.38 3.81 -5.45
CA LEU A 32 -1.62 2.37 -5.34
C LEU A 32 -1.84 2.02 -3.87
N LEU A 33 -3.05 1.57 -3.53
CA LEU A 33 -3.41 1.09 -2.21
C LEU A 33 -3.34 -0.44 -2.18
N LEU A 34 -2.66 -0.99 -1.19
CA LEU A 34 -2.48 -2.44 -1.04
C LEU A 34 -3.52 -3.07 -0.11
N GLY A 35 -4.66 -2.42 0.10
CA GLY A 35 -5.79 -2.94 0.85
C GLY A 35 -5.87 -2.52 2.32
N ASP A 36 -6.87 -3.06 3.02
CA ASP A 36 -7.24 -2.78 4.41
C ASP A 36 -7.54 -1.29 4.63
N LEU A 37 -8.60 -0.80 3.93
CA LEU A 37 -8.89 0.62 3.83
C LEU A 37 -9.76 1.15 4.98
N LEU A 38 -10.89 0.48 5.28
CA LEU A 38 -11.94 1.04 6.14
C LEU A 38 -12.05 0.37 7.50
N TYR A 39 -11.99 -0.96 7.57
CA TYR A 39 -12.16 -1.72 8.81
C TYR A 39 -10.82 -1.89 9.53
N HIS A 40 -10.82 -1.63 10.85
CA HIS A 40 -9.60 -1.74 11.68
C HIS A 40 -9.10 -3.17 11.85
N GLY A 41 -9.95 -4.18 11.57
CA GLY A 41 -9.67 -5.60 11.78
C GLY A 41 -9.89 -6.05 13.24
N PRO A 42 -10.28 -7.31 13.47
CA PRO A 42 -10.68 -7.79 14.80
C PRO A 42 -9.50 -7.97 15.77
N ARG A 43 -8.27 -7.90 15.27
CA ARG A 43 -7.04 -8.11 16.06
C ARG A 43 -6.30 -6.83 16.41
N ASN A 44 -6.75 -5.69 15.90
CA ASN A 44 -6.14 -4.40 16.17
C ASN A 44 -7.05 -3.57 17.07
N ASP A 45 -6.46 -2.73 17.92
CA ASP A 45 -7.19 -1.67 18.58
C ASP A 45 -7.68 -0.64 17.55
N LEU A 46 -8.70 0.12 17.90
CA LEU A 46 -9.15 1.23 17.05
C LEU A 46 -8.02 2.25 16.89
N PRO A 47 -7.62 2.57 15.66
CA PRO A 47 -6.63 3.61 15.46
C PRO A 47 -7.16 4.97 15.93
N PRO A 48 -6.27 5.90 16.31
CA PRO A 48 -6.67 7.28 16.56
C PRO A 48 -7.44 7.83 15.36
N ASP A 49 -8.44 8.66 15.63
CA ASP A 49 -9.30 9.27 14.60
C ASP A 49 -9.99 8.26 13.67
N TYR A 50 -10.40 7.10 14.22
CA TYR A 50 -11.16 6.11 13.46
C TYR A 50 -12.49 6.71 12.98
N ALA A 51 -12.57 7.04 11.70
CA ALA A 51 -13.73 7.64 11.05
C ALA A 51 -13.83 7.15 9.60
N PRO A 52 -14.27 5.90 9.36
CA PRO A 52 -14.29 5.30 8.03
C PRO A 52 -15.13 6.09 7.02
N ASN A 53 -16.22 6.73 7.44
CA ASN A 53 -17.01 7.59 6.55
C ASN A 53 -16.21 8.80 6.02
N GLU A 54 -15.29 9.33 6.81
CA GLU A 54 -14.40 10.39 6.36
C GLU A 54 -13.34 9.85 5.39
N VAL A 55 -12.77 8.67 5.66
CA VAL A 55 -11.84 8.01 4.73
C VAL A 55 -12.50 7.76 3.39
N ILE A 56 -13.77 7.32 3.36
CA ILE A 56 -14.56 7.14 2.13
C ILE A 56 -14.64 8.47 1.34
N ALA A 57 -15.01 9.55 2.01
CA ALA A 57 -15.14 10.86 1.35
C ALA A 57 -13.79 11.36 0.79
N LEU A 58 -12.71 11.20 1.55
CA LEU A 58 -11.35 11.59 1.18
C LEU A 58 -10.86 10.82 -0.06
N LEU A 59 -11.00 9.49 -0.09
CA LEU A 59 -10.54 8.65 -1.19
C LEU A 59 -11.42 8.82 -2.43
N ASN A 60 -12.75 8.90 -2.28
CA ASN A 60 -13.67 9.08 -3.40
C ASN A 60 -13.46 10.42 -4.13
N ALA A 61 -13.03 11.46 -3.42
CA ALA A 61 -12.66 12.73 -4.04
C ALA A 61 -11.53 12.60 -5.08
N ARG A 62 -10.73 11.52 -5.01
CA ARG A 62 -9.59 11.24 -5.89
C ARG A 62 -9.69 9.91 -6.65
N LYS A 63 -10.87 9.30 -6.71
CA LYS A 63 -11.15 7.96 -7.26
C LYS A 63 -10.51 7.65 -8.61
N ASN A 64 -10.42 8.64 -9.50
CA ASN A 64 -9.89 8.46 -10.87
C ASN A 64 -8.36 8.30 -10.91
N GLN A 65 -7.68 8.48 -9.79
CA GLN A 65 -6.22 8.39 -9.69
C GLN A 65 -5.78 7.28 -8.72
N ILE A 66 -6.72 6.48 -8.21
CA ILE A 66 -6.45 5.39 -7.25
C ILE A 66 -6.55 4.04 -7.94
N PHE A 67 -5.54 3.21 -7.73
CA PHE A 67 -5.57 1.76 -7.92
C PHE A 67 -5.57 1.08 -6.56
N CYS A 68 -6.30 -0.03 -6.44
CA CYS A 68 -6.36 -0.75 -5.18
C CYS A 68 -6.39 -2.26 -5.41
N VAL A 69 -5.73 -3.01 -4.52
CA VAL A 69 -5.90 -4.45 -4.38
C VAL A 69 -6.60 -4.75 -3.06
N ARG A 70 -7.30 -5.89 -3.00
CA ARG A 70 -8.11 -6.29 -1.86
C ARG A 70 -7.26 -6.69 -0.66
N GLY A 71 -7.50 -6.08 0.50
CA GLY A 71 -7.02 -6.55 1.78
C GLY A 71 -7.93 -7.61 2.41
N ASN A 72 -7.50 -8.19 3.53
CA ASN A 72 -8.33 -9.17 4.26
C ASN A 72 -9.50 -8.53 5.01
N CYS A 73 -9.46 -7.23 5.23
CA CYS A 73 -10.54 -6.48 5.85
C CYS A 73 -11.48 -5.83 4.83
N ASP A 74 -11.15 -5.83 3.53
CA ASP A 74 -11.96 -5.23 2.49
C ASP A 74 -13.03 -6.20 1.98
N THR A 75 -14.26 -5.72 1.91
CA THR A 75 -15.44 -6.53 1.59
C THR A 75 -16.26 -5.93 0.46
N GLU A 76 -17.25 -6.70 0.00
CA GLU A 76 -18.25 -6.21 -0.96
C GLU A 76 -19.03 -4.99 -0.45
N VAL A 77 -19.16 -4.84 0.88
CA VAL A 77 -19.80 -3.68 1.50
C VAL A 77 -18.93 -2.43 1.32
N ASP A 78 -17.60 -2.57 1.43
CA ASP A 78 -16.68 -1.46 1.19
C ASP A 78 -16.72 -1.01 -0.27
N GLN A 79 -16.85 -1.97 -1.22
CA GLN A 79 -17.04 -1.67 -2.64
C GLN A 79 -18.34 -0.91 -2.94
N MET A 80 -19.37 -1.02 -2.10
CA MET A 80 -20.62 -0.27 -2.30
C MET A 80 -20.48 1.21 -2.01
N VAL A 81 -19.47 1.61 -1.23
CA VAL A 81 -19.26 2.99 -0.77
C VAL A 81 -17.99 3.63 -1.34
N LEU A 82 -17.02 2.83 -1.80
CA LEU A 82 -15.83 3.30 -2.49
C LEU A 82 -16.06 3.30 -4.00
N GLU A 83 -15.85 4.45 -4.64
CA GLU A 83 -16.18 4.70 -6.05
C GLU A 83 -15.03 4.33 -7.00
N PHE A 84 -14.10 3.49 -6.57
CA PHE A 84 -13.03 2.88 -7.35
C PHE A 84 -12.94 1.39 -7.00
N PRO A 85 -12.41 0.51 -7.89
CA PRO A 85 -12.30 -0.92 -7.61
C PRO A 85 -11.42 -1.21 -6.41
N VAL A 86 -11.92 -2.03 -5.45
CA VAL A 86 -11.19 -2.41 -4.23
C VAL A 86 -11.11 -3.94 -4.02
N LEU A 87 -11.74 -4.74 -4.89
CA LEU A 87 -11.84 -6.19 -4.71
C LEU A 87 -10.91 -7.00 -5.65
N ALA A 88 -9.94 -6.35 -6.29
CA ALA A 88 -8.96 -7.06 -7.09
C ALA A 88 -7.97 -7.84 -6.19
N ASP A 89 -7.87 -9.15 -6.33
CA ASP A 89 -6.97 -9.96 -5.50
C ASP A 89 -5.49 -9.60 -5.70
N TYR A 90 -5.15 -9.10 -6.89
CA TYR A 90 -3.82 -8.63 -7.25
C TYR A 90 -3.87 -7.63 -8.41
N ALA A 91 -2.78 -6.91 -8.60
CA ALA A 91 -2.49 -6.12 -9.77
C ALA A 91 -1.08 -6.43 -10.28
N VAL A 92 -0.90 -6.35 -11.61
CA VAL A 92 0.40 -6.54 -12.24
C VAL A 92 0.80 -5.24 -12.91
N LEU A 93 1.97 -4.74 -12.54
CA LEU A 93 2.57 -3.55 -13.13
C LEU A 93 3.95 -3.91 -13.68
N THR A 94 4.55 -2.99 -14.41
CA THR A 94 5.95 -3.08 -14.85
C THR A 94 6.75 -1.95 -14.21
N ALA A 95 7.90 -2.29 -13.63
CA ALA A 95 8.87 -1.35 -13.12
C ALA A 95 10.19 -1.61 -13.88
N ASP A 96 10.55 -0.68 -14.75
CA ASP A 96 11.58 -0.89 -15.79
C ASP A 96 11.31 -2.15 -16.62
N SER A 97 12.20 -3.14 -16.57
CA SER A 97 12.04 -4.43 -17.28
C SER A 97 11.49 -5.55 -16.39
N ARG A 98 11.20 -5.27 -15.11
CA ARG A 98 10.72 -6.26 -14.12
C ARG A 98 9.22 -6.21 -13.98
N LEU A 99 8.61 -7.37 -13.79
CA LEU A 99 7.20 -7.46 -13.43
C LEU A 99 7.06 -7.23 -11.91
N LEU A 100 6.09 -6.39 -11.54
CA LEU A 100 5.73 -6.10 -10.16
C LEU A 100 4.34 -6.70 -9.90
N TYR A 101 4.30 -7.69 -9.01
CA TYR A 101 3.07 -8.32 -8.56
C TYR A 101 2.63 -7.68 -7.24
N ALA A 102 1.61 -6.82 -7.31
CA ALA A 102 1.05 -6.14 -6.16
C ALA A 102 -0.13 -6.94 -5.59
N THR A 103 -0.09 -7.21 -4.30
CA THR A 103 -1.16 -7.89 -3.56
C THR A 103 -1.23 -7.31 -2.15
N HIS A 104 -2.18 -7.76 -1.32
CA HIS A 104 -2.19 -7.32 0.09
C HIS A 104 -1.20 -8.10 0.96
N GLY A 105 -1.02 -9.40 0.73
CA GLY A 105 -0.12 -10.24 1.53
C GLY A 105 -0.81 -11.34 2.36
N HIS A 106 -2.13 -11.32 2.51
CA HIS A 106 -2.87 -12.32 3.29
C HIS A 106 -3.06 -13.65 2.55
N VAL A 107 -3.03 -13.65 1.21
CA VAL A 107 -3.10 -14.85 0.36
C VAL A 107 -1.73 -15.11 -0.25
N TYR A 108 -1.24 -14.18 -1.06
CA TYR A 108 0.08 -14.28 -1.69
C TYR A 108 1.09 -13.46 -0.90
N ASN A 109 2.20 -14.09 -0.53
CA ASN A 109 3.30 -13.54 0.25
C ASN A 109 4.57 -14.38 0.01
N THR A 110 5.64 -14.13 0.73
CA THR A 110 6.91 -14.86 0.58
C THR A 110 6.84 -16.36 0.95
N ALA A 111 5.84 -16.77 1.73
CA ALA A 111 5.60 -18.18 2.07
C ALA A 111 4.65 -18.88 1.08
N HIS A 112 3.80 -18.11 0.39
CA HIS A 112 2.87 -18.59 -0.62
C HIS A 112 2.94 -17.68 -1.84
N LEU A 113 3.86 -18.00 -2.74
CA LEU A 113 4.18 -17.15 -3.88
C LEU A 113 3.09 -17.17 -4.96
N PRO A 114 2.80 -16.01 -5.59
CA PRO A 114 2.10 -15.95 -6.86
C PRO A 114 3.02 -16.48 -7.99
N PRO A 115 2.54 -16.55 -9.25
CA PRO A 115 3.33 -17.07 -10.37
C PRO A 115 4.43 -16.08 -10.79
N LEU A 116 5.47 -15.95 -9.98
CA LEU A 116 6.64 -15.10 -10.24
C LEU A 116 7.71 -15.86 -11.05
N GLN A 117 8.42 -15.12 -11.88
CA GLN A 117 9.65 -15.55 -12.54
C GLN A 117 10.88 -14.99 -11.78
N PRO A 118 12.10 -15.56 -11.97
CA PRO A 118 13.31 -14.93 -11.45
C PRO A 118 13.42 -13.46 -11.85
N GLY A 119 13.72 -12.61 -10.90
CA GLY A 119 13.82 -11.17 -11.10
C GLY A 119 12.51 -10.40 -10.89
N ASP A 120 11.35 -11.04 -10.80
CA ASP A 120 10.10 -10.35 -10.52
C ASP A 120 10.04 -9.79 -9.09
N ILE A 121 9.15 -8.82 -8.89
CA ILE A 121 8.98 -8.11 -7.63
C ILE A 121 7.64 -8.50 -7.00
N LEU A 122 7.65 -8.92 -5.74
CA LEU A 122 6.48 -9.10 -4.91
C LEU A 122 6.28 -7.86 -4.03
N LEU A 123 5.19 -7.15 -4.21
CA LEU A 123 4.83 -5.98 -3.41
C LEU A 123 3.57 -6.29 -2.59
N HIS A 124 3.65 -6.19 -1.26
CA HIS A 124 2.47 -6.35 -0.41
C HIS A 124 2.59 -5.61 0.93
N GLY A 125 1.44 -5.33 1.57
CA GLY A 125 1.28 -4.76 2.92
C GLY A 125 1.07 -5.83 4.00
N HIS A 126 -0.05 -5.76 4.71
CA HIS A 126 -0.58 -6.74 5.67
C HIS A 126 0.24 -6.96 6.96
N THR A 127 1.55 -7.02 6.88
CA THR A 127 2.41 -7.23 8.05
C THR A 127 2.52 -5.97 8.91
N HIS A 128 2.23 -4.80 8.33
CA HIS A 128 2.41 -3.46 8.89
C HIS A 128 3.88 -3.12 9.19
N ILE A 129 4.81 -3.85 8.59
CA ILE A 129 6.26 -3.67 8.77
C ILE A 129 6.89 -3.41 7.40
N PRO A 130 7.60 -2.29 7.21
CA PRO A 130 8.32 -2.05 5.96
C PRO A 130 9.34 -3.14 5.67
N ALA A 131 9.49 -3.50 4.40
CA ALA A 131 10.47 -4.51 3.98
C ALA A 131 11.04 -4.22 2.60
N TRP A 132 12.29 -4.66 2.39
CA TRP A 132 13.05 -4.63 1.14
C TRP A 132 14.02 -5.81 1.14
N GLU A 133 13.52 -6.98 0.80
CA GLU A 133 14.23 -8.25 0.98
C GLU A 133 14.41 -8.95 -0.37
N VAL A 134 15.61 -9.47 -0.59
CA VAL A 134 15.87 -10.39 -1.71
C VAL A 134 15.43 -11.80 -1.30
N PHE A 135 14.70 -12.48 -2.18
CA PHE A 135 14.31 -13.87 -1.98
C PHE A 135 14.38 -14.66 -3.30
N GLY A 136 14.34 -15.99 -3.19
CA GLY A 136 14.40 -16.86 -4.39
C GLY A 136 15.66 -16.61 -5.22
N THR A 137 15.46 -16.45 -6.53
CA THR A 137 16.52 -16.08 -7.49
C THR A 137 16.30 -14.67 -7.96
N ASP A 138 16.96 -13.70 -7.33
CA ASP A 138 16.91 -12.27 -7.65
C ASP A 138 15.51 -11.62 -7.56
N ASN A 139 14.55 -12.26 -6.89
CA ASN A 139 13.26 -11.65 -6.62
C ASN A 139 13.37 -10.64 -5.47
N LEU A 140 12.58 -9.59 -5.51
CA LEU A 140 12.47 -8.62 -4.42
C LEU A 140 11.10 -8.73 -3.75
N TYR A 141 11.10 -8.75 -2.42
CA TYR A 141 9.91 -8.50 -1.62
C TYR A 141 9.97 -7.07 -1.08
N LEU A 142 8.93 -6.29 -1.38
CA LEU A 142 8.81 -4.90 -0.96
C LEU A 142 7.50 -4.69 -0.19
N ASN A 143 7.57 -3.92 0.90
CA ASN A 143 6.41 -3.59 1.73
C ASN A 143 6.48 -2.12 2.17
N PRO A 144 5.43 -1.31 1.94
CA PRO A 144 5.42 0.10 2.36
C PRO A 144 5.30 0.30 3.88
N GLY A 145 5.02 -0.74 4.66
CA GLY A 145 4.58 -0.62 6.04
C GLY A 145 3.09 -0.31 6.14
N SER A 146 2.66 0.30 7.24
CA SER A 146 1.28 0.72 7.46
C SER A 146 1.18 2.23 7.61
N VAL A 147 0.14 2.79 6.99
CA VAL A 147 -0.20 4.21 7.13
C VAL A 147 -0.64 4.52 8.56
N SER A 148 -1.44 3.66 9.19
CA SER A 148 -2.12 3.98 10.45
C SER A 148 -1.71 3.15 11.66
N ILE A 149 -1.33 1.89 11.47
CA ILE A 149 -1.04 0.94 12.55
C ILE A 149 0.31 0.25 12.31
N PRO A 150 1.43 0.98 12.28
CA PRO A 150 2.75 0.37 12.12
C PRO A 150 3.07 -0.55 13.29
N LYS A 151 3.85 -1.60 13.03
CA LYS A 151 4.28 -2.59 14.02
C LYS A 151 5.79 -2.57 14.21
N ALA A 152 6.28 -3.25 15.24
CA ALA A 152 7.70 -3.38 15.56
C ALA A 152 8.45 -2.04 15.73
N GLY A 153 7.75 -0.98 16.10
CA GLY A 153 8.35 0.35 16.29
C GLY A 153 8.74 1.06 14.97
N THR A 154 8.20 0.60 13.83
CA THR A 154 8.43 1.24 12.54
C THR A 154 7.56 2.50 12.39
N PRO A 155 7.93 3.45 11.50
CA PRO A 155 7.16 4.67 11.32
C PRO A 155 5.85 4.44 10.56
N HIS A 156 4.92 5.39 10.66
CA HIS A 156 3.81 5.58 9.73
C HIS A 156 4.39 5.94 8.36
N SER A 157 4.19 5.09 7.35
CA SER A 157 4.99 5.15 6.14
C SER A 157 4.22 4.88 4.85
N TYR A 158 4.84 5.27 3.76
CA TYR A 158 4.48 4.99 2.38
C TYR A 158 5.74 4.78 1.55
N MET A 159 5.57 4.39 0.29
CA MET A 159 6.63 4.30 -0.70
C MET A 159 6.32 5.17 -1.90
N THR A 160 7.36 5.58 -2.63
CA THR A 160 7.24 6.06 -4.01
C THR A 160 7.99 5.14 -4.96
N LEU A 161 7.48 5.00 -6.18
CA LEU A 161 8.20 4.40 -7.31
C LEU A 161 8.31 5.44 -8.42
N GLU A 162 9.53 5.78 -8.79
CA GLU A 162 9.83 6.70 -9.88
C GLU A 162 11.14 6.29 -10.57
N ASN A 163 11.13 6.15 -11.91
CA ASN A 163 12.31 5.81 -12.72
C ASN A 163 13.10 4.59 -12.21
N GLY A 164 12.39 3.50 -11.83
CA GLY A 164 12.98 2.28 -11.30
C GLY A 164 13.50 2.37 -9.86
N VAL A 165 13.25 3.49 -9.16
CA VAL A 165 13.68 3.68 -7.78
C VAL A 165 12.49 3.64 -6.83
N PHE A 166 12.54 2.74 -5.86
CA PHE A 166 11.62 2.71 -4.73
C PHE A 166 12.21 3.50 -3.57
N THR A 167 11.40 4.35 -2.95
CA THR A 167 11.82 5.13 -1.79
C THR A 167 10.78 5.01 -0.68
N TRP A 168 11.20 4.53 0.51
CA TRP A 168 10.37 4.50 1.71
C TRP A 168 10.47 5.80 2.45
N LYS A 169 9.32 6.33 2.83
CA LYS A 169 9.20 7.63 3.50
C LYS A 169 8.23 7.57 4.66
N GLU A 170 8.53 8.33 5.70
CA GLU A 170 7.55 8.66 6.73
C GLU A 170 6.43 9.54 6.15
N LEU A 171 5.25 9.57 6.74
CA LEU A 171 4.14 10.43 6.29
C LEU A 171 4.53 11.92 6.27
N GLY A 172 5.49 12.34 7.11
CA GLY A 172 6.09 13.67 7.07
C GLY A 172 6.92 13.97 5.81
N GLY A 173 7.33 12.95 5.06
CA GLY A 173 8.10 13.04 3.81
C GLY A 173 9.59 12.75 3.95
N GLU A 174 10.08 12.48 5.15
CA GLU A 174 11.47 12.07 5.36
C GLU A 174 11.71 10.66 4.78
N ALA A 175 12.70 10.56 3.90
CA ALA A 175 13.09 9.27 3.31
C ALA A 175 14.04 8.54 4.27
N TYR A 176 13.79 7.25 4.50
CA TYR A 176 14.62 6.42 5.37
C TYR A 176 15.22 5.19 4.69
N HIS A 177 14.73 4.83 3.50
CA HIS A 177 15.33 3.78 2.68
C HIS A 177 15.08 4.02 1.19
N THR A 178 15.99 3.54 0.34
CA THR A 178 15.89 3.60 -1.13
C THR A 178 16.43 2.30 -1.72
N GLU A 179 15.69 1.74 -2.70
CA GLU A 179 16.06 0.54 -3.45
C GLU A 179 15.96 0.84 -4.95
N SER A 180 17.00 0.54 -5.70
CA SER A 180 17.05 0.73 -7.16
C SER A 180 16.98 -0.61 -7.88
N LEU A 181 16.21 -0.69 -8.97
CA LEU A 181 16.06 -1.88 -9.81
C LEU A 181 17.24 -2.09 -10.74
#